data_41883dc8ecd6ab33bbaf865521a8e31f
#
_entry.id   41883dc8ecd6ab33bbaf865521a8e31f
#
_cell.length_a   1.000
_cell.length_b   1.000
_cell.length_c   1.000
_cell.angle_alpha   90.00
_cell.angle_beta   90.00
_cell.angle_gamma   90.00
#
_symmetry.space_group_name_H-M   'P 1'
#
loop_
_entity.id
_entity.type
_entity.pdbx_description
1 polymer ?
#
loop_
_entity_poly.entity_id
_entity_poly.type
_entity_poly.pdbx_seq_one_letter_code
_entity_poly.pdbx_strand_id
1 'polypeptide(L)'
;MSDPVLALDGLVAGYGAAAPVLRGLTLAVHQSEVVCLVGPNGAGKSTVLKVASGMLSPREGTVRLQGADVTGHPPHALLQRGLAHVLQGHSVFADMTVGENIRMGGYTLRDRSVITERIQRVRDTFPVIAERWSTTAGLLSGGQQKMVEFGRALMLDPAVILLDEPSMGLDPKTTTTVFAQIDRLRQIGKAVLLVEQNARRALEMADRGCVLDLGRIHAEGPARDLLNDPSLGRLYLGGRPGGAGDGAAAAAGDQRPAADDERPATGDQRRTTANPATTSENDV
;
A
#
# COMPACT_ATOMS: atom_id res chain seq x y z
N MET A 1 27.20 1.36 -11.87
CA MET A 1 25.86 1.18 -11.24
C MET A 1 25.50 -0.28 -11.42
N SER A 2 25.09 -0.99 -10.38
CA SER A 2 24.65 -2.38 -10.50
C SER A 2 23.33 -2.45 -11.29
N ASP A 3 23.11 -3.56 -11.99
CA ASP A 3 21.84 -3.78 -12.69
C ASP A 3 20.66 -3.75 -11.71
N PRO A 4 19.51 -3.20 -12.12
CA PRO A 4 18.33 -3.17 -11.24
C PRO A 4 17.78 -4.57 -11.00
N VAL A 5 17.31 -4.81 -9.77
CA VAL A 5 16.59 -6.05 -9.40
C VAL A 5 15.21 -6.09 -10.04
N LEU A 6 14.54 -4.92 -10.10
CA LEU A 6 13.28 -4.74 -10.81
C LEU A 6 13.40 -3.54 -11.75
N ALA A 7 13.09 -3.75 -13.01
CA ALA A 7 12.99 -2.66 -13.99
C ALA A 7 11.63 -2.69 -14.68
N LEU A 8 11.00 -1.53 -14.75
CA LEU A 8 9.75 -1.26 -15.44
C LEU A 8 10.08 -0.26 -16.55
N ASP A 9 9.98 -0.67 -17.83
CA ASP A 9 10.43 0.15 -18.95
C ASP A 9 9.25 0.49 -19.87
N GLY A 10 8.94 1.79 -19.98
CA GLY A 10 7.97 2.32 -20.93
C GLY A 10 6.53 1.78 -20.76
N LEU A 11 6.12 1.46 -19.55
CA LEU A 11 4.85 0.77 -19.29
C LEU A 11 3.64 1.62 -19.67
N VAL A 12 2.78 1.08 -20.54
CA VAL A 12 1.43 1.55 -20.81
C VAL A 12 0.46 0.49 -20.31
N ALA A 13 -0.40 0.85 -19.35
CA ALA A 13 -1.33 -0.10 -18.72
C ALA A 13 -2.62 0.57 -18.27
N GLY A 14 -3.69 -0.20 -18.21
CA GLY A 14 -5.02 0.26 -17.76
C GLY A 14 -6.02 -0.90 -17.78
N TYR A 15 -7.25 -0.62 -17.38
CA TYR A 15 -8.28 -1.64 -17.18
C TYR A 15 -9.23 -1.70 -18.38
N GLY A 16 -9.48 -2.91 -18.90
CA GLY A 16 -10.37 -3.13 -20.03
C GLY A 16 -9.99 -2.30 -21.27
N ALA A 17 -10.95 -1.74 -21.99
CA ALA A 17 -10.76 -0.89 -23.15
C ALA A 17 -10.64 0.61 -22.82
N ALA A 18 -10.67 0.99 -21.54
CA ALA A 18 -10.57 2.38 -21.09
C ALA A 18 -9.19 2.99 -21.42
N ALA A 19 -9.09 4.31 -21.33
CA ALA A 19 -7.83 5.03 -21.47
C ALA A 19 -6.77 4.48 -20.52
N PRO A 20 -5.47 4.44 -20.93
CA PRO A 20 -4.41 3.93 -20.06
C PRO A 20 -4.23 4.78 -18.81
N VAL A 21 -4.07 4.09 -17.67
CA VAL A 21 -3.73 4.71 -16.38
C VAL A 21 -2.24 5.01 -16.33
N LEU A 22 -1.39 4.08 -16.77
CA LEU A 22 0.06 4.28 -16.94
C LEU A 22 0.35 4.66 -18.39
N ARG A 23 1.22 5.66 -18.59
CA ARG A 23 1.44 6.30 -19.90
C ARG A 23 2.93 6.40 -20.22
N GLY A 24 3.60 5.26 -20.40
CA GLY A 24 5.03 5.17 -20.68
C GLY A 24 5.85 5.33 -19.40
N LEU A 25 5.44 4.69 -18.30
CA LEU A 25 6.14 4.75 -17.02
C LEU A 25 7.43 3.94 -17.07
N THR A 26 8.54 4.54 -16.65
CA THR A 26 9.84 3.87 -16.45
C THR A 26 10.26 4.06 -15.00
N LEU A 27 10.66 2.97 -14.33
CA LEU A 27 11.11 2.95 -12.94
C LEU A 27 12.01 1.75 -12.71
N ALA A 28 13.10 1.94 -11.96
CA ALA A 28 14.00 0.87 -11.56
C ALA A 28 14.11 0.78 -10.04
N VAL A 29 14.37 -0.41 -9.50
CA VAL A 29 14.68 -0.64 -8.08
C VAL A 29 15.95 -1.48 -8.01
N HIS A 30 16.94 -1.02 -7.25
CA HIS A 30 18.22 -1.70 -7.09
C HIS A 30 18.26 -2.56 -5.83
N GLN A 31 19.28 -3.43 -5.74
CA GLN A 31 19.49 -4.29 -4.57
C GLN A 31 19.67 -3.44 -3.31
N SER A 32 19.03 -3.85 -2.20
CA SER A 32 19.10 -3.16 -0.91
C SER A 32 18.67 -1.69 -0.96
N GLU A 33 17.79 -1.33 -1.90
CA GLU A 33 17.24 0.01 -2.06
C GLU A 33 15.76 0.03 -1.66
N VAL A 34 15.34 1.08 -0.97
CA VAL A 34 13.93 1.43 -0.78
C VAL A 34 13.57 2.57 -1.71
N VAL A 35 12.78 2.26 -2.75
CA VAL A 35 12.19 3.27 -3.63
C VAL A 35 10.76 3.55 -3.19
N CYS A 36 10.46 4.80 -2.94
CA CYS A 36 9.11 5.24 -2.59
C CYS A 36 8.41 5.87 -3.80
N LEU A 37 7.25 5.33 -4.17
CA LEU A 37 6.37 5.88 -5.19
C LEU A 37 5.24 6.67 -4.52
N VAL A 38 5.27 7.98 -4.67
CA VAL A 38 4.29 8.91 -4.11
C VAL A 38 3.50 9.61 -5.21
N GLY A 39 2.35 10.19 -4.86
CA GLY A 39 1.52 10.94 -5.80
C GLY A 39 0.06 10.99 -5.34
N PRO A 40 -0.79 11.80 -5.99
CA PRO A 40 -2.19 11.94 -5.63
C PRO A 40 -2.98 10.63 -5.80
N ASN A 41 -4.18 10.59 -5.22
CA ASN A 41 -5.10 9.49 -5.45
C ASN A 41 -5.49 9.47 -6.93
N GLY A 42 -5.51 8.26 -7.51
CA GLY A 42 -5.78 8.10 -8.95
C GLY A 42 -4.57 8.32 -9.87
N ALA A 43 -3.39 8.69 -9.36
CA ALA A 43 -2.18 8.85 -10.19
C ALA A 43 -1.70 7.55 -10.86
N GLY A 44 -2.13 6.37 -10.36
CA GLY A 44 -1.76 5.07 -10.91
C GLY A 44 -0.81 4.24 -10.04
N LYS A 45 -0.54 4.65 -8.79
CA LYS A 45 0.41 3.97 -7.88
C LYS A 45 0.14 2.46 -7.73
N SER A 46 -1.08 2.08 -7.33
CA SER A 46 -1.44 0.66 -7.20
C SER A 46 -1.47 -0.07 -8.55
N THR A 47 -1.66 0.67 -9.67
CA THR A 47 -1.56 0.10 -11.02
C THR A 47 -0.11 -0.28 -11.35
N VAL A 48 0.87 0.54 -10.93
CA VAL A 48 2.30 0.20 -11.06
C VAL A 48 2.60 -1.12 -10.33
N LEU A 49 2.16 -1.26 -9.08
CA LEU A 49 2.38 -2.49 -8.31
C LEU A 49 1.67 -3.70 -8.94
N LYS A 50 0.45 -3.53 -9.46
CA LYS A 50 -0.29 -4.60 -10.14
C LYS A 50 0.40 -5.05 -11.42
N VAL A 51 0.97 -4.13 -12.20
CA VAL A 51 1.75 -4.50 -13.40
C VAL A 51 3.05 -5.18 -12.99
N ALA A 52 3.80 -4.63 -12.05
CA ALA A 52 5.04 -5.21 -11.56
C ALA A 52 4.85 -6.62 -10.98
N SER A 53 3.70 -6.90 -10.34
CA SER A 53 3.38 -8.21 -9.74
C SER A 53 2.63 -9.17 -10.67
N GLY A 54 2.40 -8.80 -11.95
CA GLY A 54 1.70 -9.64 -12.91
C GLY A 54 0.19 -9.78 -12.68
N MET A 55 -0.39 -8.97 -11.80
CA MET A 55 -1.85 -8.89 -11.57
C MET A 55 -2.57 -8.13 -12.69
N LEU A 56 -1.82 -7.33 -13.44
CA LEU A 56 -2.29 -6.60 -14.61
C LEU A 56 -1.22 -6.67 -15.68
N SER A 57 -1.57 -7.16 -16.88
CA SER A 57 -0.63 -7.17 -18.01
C SER A 57 -0.54 -5.77 -18.61
N PRO A 58 0.67 -5.25 -18.88
CA PRO A 58 0.83 -4.00 -19.61
C PRO A 58 0.39 -4.18 -21.06
N ARG A 59 -0.04 -3.08 -21.68
CA ARG A 59 -0.34 -3.03 -23.14
C ARG A 59 0.93 -2.81 -23.95
N GLU A 60 1.88 -2.05 -23.39
CA GLU A 60 3.19 -1.74 -23.95
C GLU A 60 4.23 -1.66 -22.85
N GLY A 61 5.49 -1.81 -23.22
CA GLY A 61 6.62 -1.78 -22.29
C GLY A 61 6.98 -3.15 -21.75
N THR A 62 7.98 -3.21 -20.90
CA THR A 62 8.53 -4.46 -20.35
C THR A 62 8.70 -4.39 -18.83
N VAL A 63 8.56 -5.56 -18.19
CA VAL A 63 8.90 -5.79 -16.78
C VAL A 63 10.06 -6.76 -16.73
N ARG A 64 11.17 -6.36 -16.11
CA ARG A 64 12.33 -7.23 -15.92
C ARG A 64 12.58 -7.45 -14.42
N LEU A 65 12.81 -8.70 -14.06
CA LEU A 65 13.15 -9.13 -12.71
C LEU A 65 14.51 -9.82 -12.74
N GLN A 66 15.48 -9.29 -12.01
CA GLN A 66 16.87 -9.80 -12.01
C GLN A 66 17.43 -9.98 -13.43
N GLY A 67 17.20 -9.00 -14.31
CA GLY A 67 17.64 -9.00 -15.71
C GLY A 67 16.76 -9.82 -16.67
N ALA A 68 15.94 -10.74 -16.18
CA ALA A 68 15.06 -11.56 -17.02
C ALA A 68 13.76 -10.83 -17.37
N ASP A 69 13.31 -10.88 -18.61
CA ASP A 69 11.98 -10.40 -19.01
C ASP A 69 10.90 -11.32 -18.41
N VAL A 70 9.99 -10.71 -17.64
CA VAL A 70 8.87 -11.38 -16.98
C VAL A 70 7.53 -10.72 -17.33
N THR A 71 7.49 -9.95 -18.40
CA THR A 71 6.30 -9.22 -18.86
C THR A 71 5.13 -10.21 -19.07
N GLY A 72 3.99 -9.88 -18.45
CA GLY A 72 2.79 -10.71 -18.53
C GLY A 72 2.83 -12.05 -17.79
N HIS A 73 3.90 -12.36 -17.05
CA HIS A 73 3.93 -13.55 -16.20
C HIS A 73 2.91 -13.42 -15.07
N PRO A 74 2.22 -14.51 -14.70
CA PRO A 74 1.25 -14.49 -13.61
C PRO A 74 1.93 -14.35 -12.24
N PRO A 75 1.22 -13.84 -11.22
CA PRO A 75 1.79 -13.53 -9.89
C PRO A 75 2.53 -14.70 -9.23
N HIS A 76 2.01 -15.92 -9.35
CA HIS A 76 2.65 -17.10 -8.77
C HIS A 76 4.02 -17.41 -9.39
N ALA A 77 4.20 -17.16 -10.69
CA ALA A 77 5.48 -17.34 -11.38
C ALA A 77 6.50 -16.26 -10.96
N LEU A 78 6.04 -15.01 -10.75
CA LEU A 78 6.88 -13.92 -10.26
C LEU A 78 7.31 -14.16 -8.81
N LEU A 79 6.41 -14.67 -7.97
CA LEU A 79 6.72 -15.05 -6.60
C LEU A 79 7.83 -16.10 -6.53
N GLN A 80 7.77 -17.13 -7.37
CA GLN A 80 8.82 -18.16 -7.48
C GLN A 80 10.16 -17.62 -7.99
N ARG A 81 10.13 -16.50 -8.74
CA ARG A 81 11.32 -15.81 -9.25
C ARG A 81 11.85 -14.73 -8.32
N GLY A 82 11.27 -14.60 -7.12
CA GLY A 82 11.78 -13.71 -6.09
C GLY A 82 11.13 -12.33 -6.06
N LEU A 83 9.89 -12.17 -6.56
CA LEU A 83 9.09 -10.96 -6.36
C LEU A 83 7.93 -11.27 -5.44
N ALA A 84 7.88 -10.65 -4.26
CA ALA A 84 6.74 -10.74 -3.34
C ALA A 84 5.92 -9.43 -3.38
N HIS A 85 4.61 -9.54 -3.23
CA HIS A 85 3.71 -8.39 -3.14
C HIS A 85 2.85 -8.48 -1.88
N VAL A 86 3.03 -7.51 -0.98
CA VAL A 86 2.19 -7.30 0.20
C VAL A 86 1.13 -6.29 -0.17
N LEU A 87 -0.10 -6.77 -0.27
CA LEU A 87 -1.26 -5.97 -0.71
C LEU A 87 -1.72 -5.01 0.38
N GLN A 88 -2.45 -3.99 -0.04
CA GLN A 88 -3.15 -3.06 0.84
C GLN A 88 -4.13 -3.79 1.77
N GLY A 89 -4.29 -3.29 2.99
CA GLY A 89 -5.18 -3.84 4.00
C GLY A 89 -4.53 -4.94 4.85
N HIS A 90 -5.37 -5.75 5.48
CA HIS A 90 -4.92 -6.87 6.31
C HIS A 90 -5.11 -8.18 5.54
N SER A 91 -4.00 -8.89 5.29
CA SER A 91 -3.99 -10.14 4.52
C SER A 91 -3.61 -11.36 5.36
N VAL A 92 -3.60 -11.23 6.70
CA VAL A 92 -3.37 -12.38 7.59
C VAL A 92 -4.57 -13.34 7.56
N PHE A 93 -4.30 -14.63 7.67
CA PHE A 93 -5.35 -15.63 7.94
C PHE A 93 -5.73 -15.52 9.42
N ALA A 94 -6.81 -14.82 9.71
CA ALA A 94 -7.18 -14.37 11.06
C ALA A 94 -7.37 -15.54 12.04
N ASP A 95 -7.92 -16.66 11.58
CA ASP A 95 -8.23 -17.84 12.39
C ASP A 95 -7.02 -18.78 12.58
N MET A 96 -5.93 -18.53 11.85
CA MET A 96 -4.68 -19.27 11.99
C MET A 96 -3.76 -18.61 13.01
N THR A 97 -2.88 -19.41 13.63
CA THR A 97 -1.79 -18.89 14.44
C THR A 97 -0.77 -18.12 13.59
N VAL A 98 0.05 -17.29 14.24
CA VAL A 98 1.19 -16.63 13.61
C VAL A 98 2.09 -17.64 12.90
N GLY A 99 2.42 -18.74 13.56
CA GLY A 99 3.26 -19.79 13.01
C GLY A 99 2.66 -20.46 11.78
N GLU A 100 1.37 -20.70 11.74
CA GLU A 100 0.65 -21.22 10.57
C GLU A 100 0.65 -20.22 9.42
N ASN A 101 0.39 -18.94 9.70
CA ASN A 101 0.48 -17.87 8.71
C ASN A 101 1.87 -17.82 8.05
N ILE A 102 2.94 -17.91 8.85
CA ILE A 102 4.31 -17.91 8.31
C ILE A 102 4.56 -19.14 7.43
N ARG A 103 4.15 -20.34 7.88
CA ARG A 103 4.29 -21.57 7.09
C ARG A 103 3.54 -21.49 5.76
N MET A 104 2.37 -20.85 5.72
CA MET A 104 1.61 -20.62 4.49
C MET A 104 2.40 -19.80 3.46
N GLY A 105 3.28 -18.88 3.88
CA GLY A 105 4.18 -18.18 2.96
C GLY A 105 5.16 -19.09 2.21
N GLY A 106 5.50 -20.23 2.81
CA GLY A 106 6.40 -21.23 2.23
C GLY A 106 5.68 -22.47 1.67
N TYR A 107 4.36 -22.41 1.38
CA TYR A 107 3.58 -23.60 1.00
C TYR A 107 4.09 -24.33 -0.26
N THR A 108 4.84 -23.64 -1.14
CA THR A 108 5.46 -24.24 -2.33
C THR A 108 6.82 -24.90 -2.05
N LEU A 109 7.42 -24.65 -0.88
CA LEU A 109 8.68 -25.25 -0.48
C LEU A 109 8.46 -26.71 -0.09
N ARG A 110 9.32 -27.61 -0.60
CA ARG A 110 9.23 -29.05 -0.32
C ARG A 110 10.28 -29.54 0.67
N ASP A 111 11.43 -28.85 0.69
CA ASP A 111 12.54 -29.21 1.58
C ASP A 111 12.28 -28.69 3.00
N ARG A 112 12.20 -29.62 3.95
CA ARG A 112 11.97 -29.32 5.37
C ARG A 112 13.11 -28.52 6.00
N SER A 113 14.35 -28.75 5.56
CA SER A 113 15.51 -28.02 6.06
C SER A 113 15.44 -26.54 5.66
N VAL A 114 15.11 -26.27 4.40
CA VAL A 114 14.89 -24.92 3.86
C VAL A 114 13.73 -24.23 4.59
N ILE A 115 12.61 -24.92 4.81
CA ILE A 115 11.46 -24.37 5.53
C ILE A 115 11.88 -23.97 6.96
N THR A 116 12.62 -24.83 7.66
CA THR A 116 13.08 -24.56 9.03
C THR A 116 14.04 -23.37 9.06
N GLU A 117 14.98 -23.29 8.14
CA GLU A 117 15.91 -22.16 8.00
C GLU A 117 15.16 -20.85 7.75
N ARG A 118 14.18 -20.87 6.83
CA ARG A 118 13.39 -19.67 6.50
C ARG A 118 12.55 -19.19 7.66
N ILE A 119 11.90 -20.11 8.39
CA ILE A 119 11.16 -19.78 9.61
C ILE A 119 12.08 -19.15 10.64
N GLN A 120 13.29 -19.69 10.86
CA GLN A 120 14.24 -19.13 11.82
C GLN A 120 14.66 -17.72 11.40
N ARG A 121 14.99 -17.50 10.12
CA ARG A 121 15.32 -16.18 9.59
C ARG A 121 14.18 -15.17 9.78
N VAL A 122 12.92 -15.57 9.55
CA VAL A 122 11.75 -14.72 9.79
C VAL A 122 11.62 -14.35 11.26
N ARG A 123 11.83 -15.31 12.18
CA ARG A 123 11.77 -15.06 13.64
C ARG A 123 12.88 -14.14 14.10
N ASP A 124 14.09 -14.25 13.54
CA ASP A 124 15.23 -13.39 13.84
C ASP A 124 15.03 -11.97 13.29
N THR A 125 14.39 -11.89 12.11
CA THR A 125 14.06 -10.60 11.49
C THR A 125 12.96 -9.86 12.24
N PHE A 126 11.92 -10.56 12.69
CA PHE A 126 10.77 -10.00 13.38
C PHE A 126 10.55 -10.69 14.73
N PRO A 127 11.16 -10.21 15.83
CA PRO A 127 11.06 -10.86 17.16
C PRO A 127 9.63 -11.08 17.65
N VAL A 128 8.71 -10.17 17.32
CA VAL A 128 7.29 -10.29 17.67
C VAL A 128 6.66 -11.57 17.10
N ILE A 129 7.13 -12.06 15.95
CA ILE A 129 6.68 -13.33 15.36
C ILE A 129 7.11 -14.51 16.23
N ALA A 130 8.33 -14.48 16.75
CA ALA A 130 8.83 -15.51 17.66
C ALA A 130 8.05 -15.53 18.99
N GLU A 131 7.84 -14.34 19.58
CA GLU A 131 7.11 -14.16 20.85
C GLU A 131 5.64 -14.58 20.76
N ARG A 132 5.01 -14.33 19.60
CA ARG A 132 3.57 -14.58 19.37
C ARG A 132 3.28 -15.81 18.52
N TRP A 133 4.23 -16.72 18.38
CA TRP A 133 4.18 -17.84 17.45
C TRP A 133 2.90 -18.65 17.48
N SER A 134 2.40 -18.93 18.70
CA SER A 134 1.18 -19.74 18.92
C SER A 134 -0.08 -18.86 19.09
N THR A 135 0.02 -17.55 18.98
CA THR A 135 -1.11 -16.63 19.08
C THR A 135 -1.92 -16.65 17.79
N THR A 136 -3.24 -16.64 17.86
CA THR A 136 -4.13 -16.48 16.70
C THR A 136 -3.91 -15.11 16.08
N ALA A 137 -3.67 -15.05 14.77
CA ALA A 137 -3.25 -13.83 14.09
C ALA A 137 -4.31 -12.71 14.13
N GLY A 138 -5.58 -13.06 14.19
CA GLY A 138 -6.69 -12.10 14.34
C GLY A 138 -6.67 -11.35 15.68
N LEU A 139 -6.00 -11.86 16.71
CA LEU A 139 -5.88 -11.21 18.02
C LEU A 139 -4.69 -10.23 18.11
N LEU A 140 -3.90 -10.13 17.08
CA LEU A 140 -2.76 -9.22 17.02
C LEU A 140 -3.21 -7.79 16.70
N SER A 141 -2.43 -6.79 17.16
CA SER A 141 -2.60 -5.42 16.68
C SER A 141 -2.31 -5.30 15.19
N GLY A 142 -2.87 -4.27 14.52
CA GLY A 142 -2.65 -4.06 13.07
C GLY A 142 -1.17 -4.02 12.68
N GLY A 143 -0.33 -3.38 13.48
CA GLY A 143 1.13 -3.37 13.24
C GLY A 143 1.77 -4.75 13.39
N GLN A 144 1.34 -5.55 14.37
CA GLN A 144 1.83 -6.93 14.52
C GLN A 144 1.36 -7.82 13.36
N GLN A 145 0.13 -7.61 12.87
CA GLN A 145 -0.37 -8.30 11.67
C GLN A 145 0.48 -7.95 10.44
N LYS A 146 0.91 -6.68 10.29
CA LYS A 146 1.86 -6.29 9.22
C LYS A 146 3.20 -7.03 9.33
N MET A 147 3.71 -7.27 10.54
CA MET A 147 4.93 -8.08 10.70
C MET A 147 4.72 -9.52 10.24
N VAL A 148 3.54 -10.09 10.49
CA VAL A 148 3.19 -11.45 10.01
C VAL A 148 3.11 -11.46 8.48
N GLU A 149 2.53 -10.44 7.84
CA GLU A 149 2.48 -10.29 6.38
C GLU A 149 3.89 -10.19 5.77
N PHE A 150 4.78 -9.37 6.35
CA PHE A 150 6.18 -9.27 5.92
C PHE A 150 6.93 -10.59 6.12
N GLY A 151 6.75 -11.23 7.28
CA GLY A 151 7.34 -12.55 7.56
C GLY A 151 6.90 -13.63 6.58
N ARG A 152 5.60 -13.63 6.23
CA ARG A 152 5.05 -14.53 5.21
C ARG A 152 5.67 -14.28 3.84
N ALA A 153 5.85 -13.01 3.45
CA ALA A 153 6.51 -12.65 2.20
C ALA A 153 7.98 -13.12 2.16
N LEU A 154 8.70 -13.08 3.29
CA LEU A 154 10.10 -13.51 3.38
C LEU A 154 10.31 -15.03 3.26
N MET A 155 9.28 -15.85 3.43
CA MET A 155 9.43 -17.31 3.38
C MET A 155 10.01 -17.84 2.06
N LEU A 156 9.75 -17.15 0.94
CA LEU A 156 10.31 -17.51 -0.37
C LEU A 156 11.60 -16.76 -0.71
N ASP A 157 12.15 -16.01 0.26
CA ASP A 157 13.38 -15.23 0.12
C ASP A 157 13.40 -14.30 -1.10
N PRO A 158 12.42 -13.42 -1.25
CA PRO A 158 12.31 -12.59 -2.44
C PRO A 158 13.52 -11.65 -2.56
N ALA A 159 13.91 -11.34 -3.81
CA ALA A 159 14.90 -10.32 -4.10
C ALA A 159 14.29 -8.92 -3.98
N VAL A 160 13.00 -8.78 -4.34
CA VAL A 160 12.25 -7.53 -4.24
C VAL A 160 10.87 -7.75 -3.61
N ILE A 161 10.47 -6.80 -2.77
CA ILE A 161 9.17 -6.77 -2.09
C ILE A 161 8.42 -5.50 -2.49
N LEU A 162 7.22 -5.69 -3.02
CA LEU A 162 6.29 -4.59 -3.30
C LEU A 162 5.38 -4.40 -2.09
N LEU A 163 5.24 -3.16 -1.61
CA LEU A 163 4.43 -2.81 -0.45
C LEU A 163 3.38 -1.76 -0.87
N ASP A 164 2.10 -2.11 -0.76
CA ASP A 164 0.98 -1.23 -1.09
C ASP A 164 0.34 -0.67 0.18
N GLU A 165 0.63 0.61 0.48
CA GLU A 165 0.13 1.38 1.61
C GLU A 165 0.19 0.63 2.97
N PRO A 166 1.38 0.13 3.38
CA PRO A 166 1.50 -0.71 4.58
C PRO A 166 1.17 0.02 5.89
N SER A 167 1.15 1.36 5.90
CA SER A 167 0.82 2.15 7.08
C SER A 167 -0.65 2.56 7.17
N MET A 168 -1.47 2.22 6.17
CA MET A 168 -2.86 2.65 6.13
C MET A 168 -3.67 2.14 7.32
N GLY A 169 -4.40 3.06 7.97
CA GLY A 169 -5.25 2.73 9.12
C GLY A 169 -4.51 2.51 10.44
N LEU A 170 -3.19 2.69 10.47
CA LEU A 170 -2.39 2.56 11.69
C LEU A 170 -2.21 3.92 12.39
N ASP A 171 -2.12 3.88 13.71
CA ASP A 171 -1.75 5.05 14.49
C ASP A 171 -0.29 5.48 14.22
N PRO A 172 0.10 6.73 14.56
CA PRO A 172 1.44 7.25 14.25
C PRO A 172 2.60 6.45 14.86
N LYS A 173 2.43 5.88 16.05
CA LYS A 173 3.47 5.08 16.73
C LYS A 173 3.66 3.74 16.02
N THR A 174 2.56 3.07 15.70
CA THR A 174 2.56 1.81 14.96
C THR A 174 3.12 2.00 13.55
N THR A 175 2.77 3.09 12.87
CA THR A 175 3.35 3.46 11.57
C THR A 175 4.87 3.58 11.62
N THR A 176 5.42 4.24 12.65
CA THR A 176 6.87 4.34 12.85
C THR A 176 7.51 2.97 13.01
N THR A 177 6.85 2.07 13.75
CA THR A 177 7.32 0.68 13.91
C THR A 177 7.32 -0.07 12.58
N VAL A 178 6.26 0.06 11.77
CA VAL A 178 6.18 -0.59 10.44
C VAL A 178 7.30 -0.08 9.53
N PHE A 179 7.56 1.22 9.48
CA PHE A 179 8.65 1.77 8.69
C PHE A 179 10.04 1.31 9.14
N ALA A 180 10.26 1.19 10.46
CA ALA A 180 11.49 0.60 10.97
C ALA A 180 11.69 -0.86 10.51
N GLN A 181 10.61 -1.63 10.33
CA GLN A 181 10.69 -2.99 9.80
C GLN A 181 10.94 -3.02 8.28
N ILE A 182 10.44 -2.03 7.54
CA ILE A 182 10.77 -1.89 6.12
C ILE A 182 12.28 -1.59 5.95
N ASP A 183 12.83 -0.70 6.78
CA ASP A 183 14.29 -0.47 6.78
C ASP A 183 15.07 -1.76 7.12
N ARG A 184 14.56 -2.58 8.05
CA ARG A 184 15.16 -3.88 8.36
C ARG A 184 15.15 -4.83 7.16
N LEU A 185 14.10 -4.84 6.33
CA LEU A 185 14.09 -5.59 5.07
C LEU A 185 15.24 -5.15 4.15
N ARG A 186 15.47 -3.84 4.01
CA ARG A 186 16.59 -3.28 3.27
C ARG A 186 17.94 -3.76 3.83
N GLN A 187 18.11 -3.68 5.17
CA GLN A 187 19.35 -4.10 5.86
C GLN A 187 19.69 -5.58 5.64
N ILE A 188 18.70 -6.45 5.52
CA ILE A 188 18.90 -7.87 5.17
C ILE A 188 19.02 -8.10 3.65
N GLY A 189 19.25 -7.04 2.87
CA GLY A 189 19.55 -7.13 1.45
C GLY A 189 18.33 -7.17 0.54
N LYS A 190 17.13 -6.86 0.97
CA LYS A 190 15.94 -6.84 0.11
C LYS A 190 15.78 -5.48 -0.57
N ALA A 191 15.41 -5.51 -1.86
CA ALA A 191 14.91 -4.34 -2.56
C ALA A 191 13.44 -4.13 -2.19
N VAL A 192 13.01 -2.88 -2.05
CA VAL A 192 11.62 -2.54 -1.70
C VAL A 192 11.09 -1.46 -2.63
N LEU A 193 9.94 -1.72 -3.26
CA LEU A 193 9.13 -0.68 -3.90
C LEU A 193 7.92 -0.41 -3.01
N LEU A 194 7.94 0.76 -2.39
CA LEU A 194 6.93 1.21 -1.43
C LEU A 194 5.98 2.20 -2.09
N VAL A 195 4.69 1.94 -2.05
CA VAL A 195 3.63 2.92 -2.34
C VAL A 195 3.05 3.36 -1.00
N GLU A 196 2.95 4.66 -0.79
CA GLU A 196 2.38 5.25 0.42
C GLU A 196 1.54 6.49 0.13
N GLN A 197 0.51 6.70 0.94
CA GLN A 197 -0.31 7.91 0.87
C GLN A 197 0.35 9.07 1.61
N ASN A 198 0.99 8.80 2.75
CA ASN A 198 1.77 9.79 3.49
C ASN A 198 3.15 9.95 2.85
N ALA A 199 3.19 10.76 1.78
CA ALA A 199 4.38 10.96 0.97
C ALA A 199 5.58 11.45 1.79
N ARG A 200 5.37 12.37 2.74
CA ARG A 200 6.46 12.90 3.57
C ARG A 200 7.13 11.81 4.39
N ARG A 201 6.36 11.03 5.14
CA ARG A 201 6.89 9.93 5.96
C ARG A 201 7.57 8.85 5.14
N ALA A 202 7.00 8.53 3.99
CA ALA A 202 7.57 7.54 3.10
C ALA A 202 8.92 7.99 2.53
N LEU A 203 9.03 9.24 2.11
CA LEU A 203 10.30 9.82 1.64
C LEU A 203 11.34 9.97 2.76
N GLU A 204 10.93 10.23 4.02
CA GLU A 204 11.85 10.30 5.16
C GLU A 204 12.62 8.98 5.39
N MET A 205 12.06 7.85 4.98
CA MET A 205 12.67 6.52 5.18
C MET A 205 13.25 5.90 3.90
N ALA A 206 12.93 6.43 2.73
CA ALA A 206 13.36 5.89 1.44
C ALA A 206 14.75 6.40 1.04
N ASP A 207 15.46 5.61 0.24
CA ASP A 207 16.71 6.03 -0.40
C ASP A 207 16.42 6.95 -1.60
N ARG A 208 15.41 6.59 -2.40
CA ARG A 208 14.99 7.32 -3.59
C ARG A 208 13.48 7.43 -3.63
N GLY A 209 13.00 8.57 -4.13
CA GLY A 209 11.59 8.84 -4.35
C GLY A 209 11.27 8.98 -5.83
N CYS A 210 10.03 8.60 -6.19
CA CYS A 210 9.44 8.82 -7.49
C CYS A 210 8.07 9.47 -7.29
N VAL A 211 7.85 10.61 -7.90
CA VAL A 211 6.56 11.30 -7.86
C VAL A 211 5.77 10.94 -9.10
N LEU A 212 4.67 10.24 -8.91
CA LEU A 212 3.76 9.81 -9.97
C LEU A 212 2.61 10.81 -10.11
N ASP A 213 2.41 11.30 -11.31
CA ASP A 213 1.25 12.11 -11.66
C ASP A 213 0.69 11.69 -13.01
N LEU A 214 -0.65 11.54 -13.10
CA LEU A 214 -1.38 11.18 -14.32
C LEU A 214 -0.74 10.02 -15.12
N GLY A 215 -0.20 9.01 -14.39
CA GLY A 215 0.40 7.82 -14.97
C GLY A 215 1.82 7.97 -15.51
N ARG A 216 2.51 9.07 -15.17
CA ARG A 216 3.92 9.35 -15.56
C ARG A 216 4.74 9.69 -14.33
N ILE A 217 6.04 9.37 -14.36
CA ILE A 217 6.97 9.89 -13.35
C ILE A 217 7.21 11.37 -13.68
N HIS A 218 6.82 12.22 -12.73
CA HIS A 218 6.99 13.68 -12.81
C HIS A 218 8.33 14.13 -12.26
N ALA A 219 8.78 13.51 -11.17
CA ALA A 219 10.09 13.76 -10.57
C ALA A 219 10.64 12.47 -9.96
N GLU A 220 11.96 12.32 -10.02
CA GLU A 220 12.69 11.18 -9.45
C GLU A 220 14.04 11.66 -8.95
N GLY A 221 14.46 11.13 -7.80
CA GLY A 221 15.77 11.48 -7.22
C GLY A 221 15.94 10.98 -5.79
N PRO A 222 17.06 11.31 -5.14
CA PRO A 222 17.26 11.02 -3.72
C PRO A 222 16.07 11.53 -2.91
N ALA A 223 15.54 10.69 -2.02
CA ALA A 223 14.30 11.00 -1.30
C ALA A 223 14.40 12.31 -0.49
N ARG A 224 15.56 12.58 0.11
CA ARG A 224 15.85 13.83 0.84
C ARG A 224 15.77 15.08 -0.03
N ASP A 225 16.14 14.98 -1.32
CA ASP A 225 16.10 16.12 -2.23
C ASP A 225 14.66 16.46 -2.60
N LEU A 226 13.83 15.43 -2.83
CA LEU A 226 12.39 15.58 -3.07
C LEU A 226 11.64 16.13 -1.85
N LEU A 227 12.04 15.76 -0.63
CA LEU A 227 11.49 16.31 0.61
C LEU A 227 11.73 17.81 0.75
N ASN A 228 12.88 18.30 0.26
CA ASN A 228 13.30 19.70 0.35
C ASN A 228 12.85 20.54 -0.84
N ASP A 229 12.24 19.94 -1.87
CA ASP A 229 11.75 20.67 -3.03
C ASP A 229 10.44 21.43 -2.70
N PRO A 230 10.44 22.78 -2.71
CA PRO A 230 9.26 23.58 -2.37
C PRO A 230 8.08 23.36 -3.34
N SER A 231 8.33 22.98 -4.59
CA SER A 231 7.31 22.75 -5.60
C SER A 231 6.56 21.45 -5.32
N LEU A 232 7.28 20.40 -4.98
CA LEU A 232 6.73 19.10 -4.59
C LEU A 232 6.06 19.17 -3.22
N GLY A 233 6.63 19.95 -2.30
CA GLY A 233 6.09 20.20 -0.97
C GLY A 233 4.66 20.73 -1.01
N ARG A 234 4.37 21.67 -1.90
CA ARG A 234 3.04 22.27 -2.06
C ARG A 234 2.04 21.37 -2.76
N LEU A 235 2.48 20.65 -3.78
CA LEU A 235 1.59 19.86 -4.64
C LEU A 235 1.29 18.46 -4.08
N TYR A 236 2.29 17.80 -3.46
CA TYR A 236 2.21 16.36 -3.15
C TYR A 236 2.48 15.99 -1.70
N LEU A 237 3.15 16.88 -0.92
CA LEU A 237 3.58 16.55 0.46
C LEU A 237 2.68 17.18 1.54
N GLY A 238 1.57 17.83 1.18
CA GLY A 238 0.63 18.45 2.13
C GLY A 238 1.23 19.65 2.87
N GLY A 239 2.16 20.36 2.25
CA GLY A 239 2.78 21.55 2.81
C GLY A 239 1.74 22.66 3.01
N ARG A 240 1.49 23.04 4.27
CA ARG A 240 0.94 24.37 4.57
C ARG A 240 1.85 25.41 3.92
N PRO A 241 1.32 26.50 3.32
CA PRO A 241 2.15 27.63 2.91
C PRO A 241 2.89 28.08 4.16
N GLY A 242 4.23 27.95 4.12
CA GLY A 242 5.11 28.39 5.18
C GLY A 242 4.85 29.85 5.47
N GLY A 243 4.66 30.15 6.76
CA GLY A 243 4.58 31.51 7.24
C GLY A 243 5.82 32.29 6.85
N ALA A 244 5.63 33.31 6.05
CA ALA A 244 6.47 34.49 6.03
C ALA A 244 5.58 35.60 6.58
N GLY A 245 6.09 36.24 7.61
CA GLY A 245 5.41 37.11 8.50
C GLY A 245 4.91 38.43 7.92
N ASP A 246 4.28 39.10 8.82
CA ASP A 246 4.01 40.49 8.98
C ASP A 246 2.61 40.98 8.58
N GLY A 247 1.87 41.17 9.64
CA GLY A 247 1.30 42.41 10.14
C GLY A 247 0.56 43.31 9.14
N ALA A 248 -0.76 43.29 9.22
CA ALA A 248 -1.51 44.53 9.31
C ALA A 248 -2.97 44.23 9.69
N ALA A 249 -3.34 44.74 10.82
CA ALA A 249 -4.72 44.79 11.29
C ALA A 249 -5.57 45.67 10.36
N ALA A 250 -6.80 45.24 10.09
CA ALA A 250 -7.91 46.13 9.87
C ALA A 250 -9.21 45.42 10.24
N ALA A 251 -9.79 45.90 11.30
CA ALA A 251 -11.15 45.62 11.73
C ALA A 251 -12.14 46.30 10.80
N ALA A 252 -13.25 45.63 10.54
CA ALA A 252 -14.59 46.15 10.29
C ALA A 252 -15.42 44.98 9.78
N GLY A 253 -16.50 44.58 10.36
CA GLY A 253 -17.65 45.22 10.77
C GLY A 253 -18.76 44.22 10.57
N ASP A 254 -19.29 43.78 11.63
CA ASP A 254 -20.56 43.13 11.88
C ASP A 254 -21.69 43.67 11.00
N GLN A 255 -22.46 42.81 10.32
CA GLN A 255 -23.90 43.03 10.08
C GLN A 255 -24.56 41.74 9.57
N ARG A 256 -25.20 41.04 10.48
CA ARG A 256 -26.35 40.20 10.17
C ARG A 256 -27.58 41.07 9.92
N PRO A 257 -28.53 40.65 9.10
CA PRO A 257 -29.94 40.84 9.45
C PRO A 257 -30.58 39.48 9.82
N ALA A 258 -31.37 39.58 10.86
CA ALA A 258 -32.24 38.56 11.40
C ALA A 258 -33.64 38.63 10.77
N ALA A 259 -34.36 37.52 10.97
CA ALA A 259 -35.81 37.35 11.00
C ALA A 259 -36.52 37.31 9.63
N ASP A 260 -37.37 36.32 9.37
CA ASP A 260 -38.66 36.20 10.04
C ASP A 260 -39.23 34.79 9.92
N ASP A 261 -39.85 34.42 10.97
CA ASP A 261 -40.78 33.41 11.35
C ASP A 261 -42.04 33.47 10.46
N GLU A 262 -42.50 32.32 9.95
CA GLU A 262 -43.94 32.07 9.77
C GLU A 262 -44.19 30.57 9.55
N ARG A 263 -44.75 29.95 10.60
CA ARG A 263 -45.59 28.75 10.49
C ARG A 263 -47.00 29.17 10.13
N PRO A 264 -47.78 28.30 9.49
CA PRO A 264 -48.94 27.78 10.23
C PRO A 264 -49.13 26.25 10.17
N ALA A 265 -49.74 25.81 11.24
CA ALA A 265 -50.20 24.48 11.52
C ALA A 265 -51.52 24.15 10.79
N THR A 266 -51.79 22.87 10.81
CA THR A 266 -53.09 22.17 11.00
C THR A 266 -53.40 21.14 9.90
N GLY A 267 -53.85 19.97 10.44
CA GLY A 267 -54.78 19.10 9.75
C GLY A 267 -54.50 17.60 9.84
N ASP A 268 -54.68 17.01 10.96
CA ASP A 268 -55.43 15.85 11.40
C ASP A 268 -56.22 15.10 10.29
N GLN A 269 -56.10 13.78 10.22
CA GLN A 269 -57.12 12.73 10.29
C GLN A 269 -56.62 11.32 9.87
N ARG A 270 -56.44 10.47 10.90
CA ARG A 270 -57.05 9.13 11.10
C ARG A 270 -57.63 8.38 9.90
N ARG A 271 -57.23 7.10 9.82
CA ARG A 271 -57.98 5.82 9.95
C ARG A 271 -57.20 4.67 9.36
N THR A 272 -56.82 3.71 10.20
CA THR A 272 -57.41 2.36 10.42
C THR A 272 -57.76 1.57 9.16
N THR A 273 -57.12 0.39 8.99
CA THR A 273 -57.67 -0.95 9.20
C THR A 273 -56.72 -1.98 8.59
N ALA A 274 -56.26 -2.92 9.42
CA ALA A 274 -56.62 -4.34 9.45
C ALA A 274 -55.94 -5.27 8.43
N ASN A 275 -55.14 -6.17 9.00
CA ASN A 275 -54.72 -7.52 8.55
C ASN A 275 -55.95 -8.41 8.21
N PRO A 276 -55.87 -9.48 7.43
CA PRO A 276 -55.39 -10.73 8.00
C PRO A 276 -54.65 -11.70 7.02
N ALA A 277 -54.06 -12.67 7.68
CA ALA A 277 -53.42 -13.90 7.28
C ALA A 277 -54.18 -14.79 6.26
N THR A 278 -53.38 -15.65 5.55
CA THR A 278 -53.61 -17.11 5.35
C THR A 278 -52.41 -17.68 4.56
N THR A 279 -51.67 -18.60 5.18
CA THR A 279 -51.63 -20.08 5.06
C THR A 279 -51.76 -20.68 3.66
N SER A 280 -50.77 -21.49 3.31
CA SER A 280 -50.74 -22.92 2.93
C SER A 280 -49.54 -23.19 2.06
N GLU A 281 -48.59 -24.06 2.47
CA GLU A 281 -48.53 -25.53 2.24
C GLU A 281 -48.41 -25.93 0.77
N ASN A 282 -47.36 -26.65 0.55
CA ASN A 282 -47.13 -27.95 -0.10
C ASN A 282 -46.16 -27.97 -1.28
N ASP A 283 -45.16 -28.83 -1.06
CA ASP A 283 -44.71 -29.98 -1.87
C ASP A 283 -44.26 -29.74 -3.35
N VAL A 284 -43.04 -30.01 -3.64
CA VAL A 284 -42.38 -31.27 -4.08
C VAL A 284 -40.86 -31.03 -4.03
#